data_1838c061bc13a12d970096ea6a9a735f
#
_entry.id   1838c061bc13a12d970096ea6a9a735f
#
_cell.length_a   1.000
_cell.length_b   1.000
_cell.length_c   1.000
_cell.angle_alpha   90.00
_cell.angle_beta   90.00
_cell.angle_gamma   90.00
#
_symmetry.space_group_name_H-M   'P 1'
#
loop_
_entity.id
_entity.type
_entity.pdbx_description
1 polymer ?
#
loop_
_entity_poly.entity_id
_entity_poly.type
_entity_poly.pdbx_seq_one_letter_code
_entity_poly.pdbx_strand_id
1 'polypeptide(L)'
;MEACGGAHHWGRKLRALGHDVRLIAPQYVKPYVKSQKNDAADAAAICEAASRGHMRFVALKTVDQQSVLALHAVRSGFVKQRTALANQIRGLLAEFGVVLPQGLGKLNAQLPVVLADQGNELTQLMRELAQMMHTQLAHIDDLVGRLECQIRTWASQDEGAVRLQQIPGVGPITASALAASVGDAREFENGRQMSAWLGMVPRQHSSGGKSVLLGITKRGDK
;
A
#
# COMPACT_ATOMS: atom_id res chain seq x y z
N MET A 1 1.29 -3.55 22.87
CA MET A 1 1.60 -2.24 22.25
C MET A 1 0.64 -2.03 21.08
N GLU A 2 0.30 -0.79 20.75
CA GLU A 2 -0.39 -0.47 19.49
C GLU A 2 0.55 -0.61 18.30
N ALA A 3 0.06 -1.17 17.19
CA ALA A 3 0.83 -1.33 15.95
C ALA A 3 0.85 -0.01 15.15
N CYS A 4 1.57 0.98 15.66
CA CYS A 4 1.80 2.29 15.07
C CYS A 4 3.24 2.43 14.53
N GLY A 5 3.64 3.64 14.12
CA GLY A 5 5.00 3.91 13.65
C GLY A 5 6.07 3.49 14.65
N GLY A 6 7.04 2.68 14.21
CA GLY A 6 8.12 2.16 15.05
C GLY A 6 7.77 0.94 15.93
N ALA A 7 6.49 0.51 16.00
CA ALA A 7 6.06 -0.57 16.87
C ALA A 7 6.82 -1.89 16.64
N HIS A 8 7.09 -2.25 15.39
CA HIS A 8 7.87 -3.46 15.09
C HIS A 8 9.33 -3.38 15.57
N HIS A 9 9.96 -2.21 15.46
CA HIS A 9 11.32 -1.99 15.98
C HIS A 9 11.36 -2.17 17.49
N TRP A 10 10.51 -1.44 18.20
CA TRP A 10 10.43 -1.51 19.66
C TRP A 10 9.98 -2.89 20.14
N GLY A 11 9.04 -3.52 19.41
CA GLY A 11 8.61 -4.88 19.71
C GLY A 11 9.76 -5.88 19.65
N ARG A 12 10.62 -5.81 18.64
CA ARG A 12 11.81 -6.68 18.57
C ARG A 12 12.81 -6.38 19.69
N LYS A 13 13.05 -5.10 20.01
CA LYS A 13 13.93 -4.70 21.11
C LYS A 13 13.44 -5.22 22.47
N LEU A 14 12.16 -5.00 22.77
CA LEU A 14 11.56 -5.48 24.02
C LEU A 14 11.53 -7.01 24.10
N ARG A 15 11.27 -7.71 23.01
CA ARG A 15 11.34 -9.17 22.95
C ARG A 15 12.75 -9.68 23.22
N ALA A 16 13.78 -9.01 22.69
CA ALA A 16 15.19 -9.33 22.96
C ALA A 16 15.57 -9.12 24.45
N LEU A 17 14.86 -8.25 25.16
CA LEU A 17 15.00 -8.04 26.61
C LEU A 17 14.15 -9.02 27.46
N GLY A 18 13.51 -10.01 26.84
CA GLY A 18 12.74 -11.06 27.54
C GLY A 18 11.25 -10.73 27.76
N HIS A 19 10.72 -9.64 27.21
CA HIS A 19 9.30 -9.31 27.35
C HIS A 19 8.42 -10.10 26.37
N ASP A 20 7.20 -10.51 26.80
CA ASP A 20 6.15 -10.99 25.89
C ASP A 20 5.49 -9.78 25.20
N VAL A 21 5.82 -9.57 23.94
CA VAL A 21 5.37 -8.42 23.17
C VAL A 21 4.28 -8.83 22.20
N ARG A 22 3.13 -8.18 22.33
CA ARG A 22 1.96 -8.33 21.44
C ARG A 22 1.60 -6.99 20.84
N LEU A 23 1.39 -6.97 19.51
CA LEU A 23 0.96 -5.78 18.79
C LEU A 23 -0.53 -5.85 18.50
N ILE A 24 -1.24 -4.74 18.69
CA ILE A 24 -2.68 -4.61 18.41
C ILE A 24 -2.88 -3.54 17.35
N ALA A 25 -3.64 -3.85 16.30
CA ALA A 25 -3.92 -2.86 15.25
C ALA A 25 -4.73 -1.68 15.84
N PRO A 26 -4.43 -0.42 15.45
CA PRO A 26 -5.05 0.79 16.01
C PRO A 26 -6.58 0.77 15.98
N GLN A 27 -7.16 0.18 14.95
CA GLN A 27 -8.62 0.05 14.80
C GLN A 27 -9.27 -0.78 15.92
N TYR A 28 -8.54 -1.68 16.57
CA TYR A 28 -9.03 -2.50 17.68
C TYR A 28 -8.76 -1.87 19.05
N VAL A 29 -7.87 -0.88 19.14
CA VAL A 29 -7.64 -0.09 20.36
C VAL A 29 -8.62 1.06 20.46
N LYS A 30 -8.91 1.73 19.35
CA LYS A 30 -9.77 2.91 19.27
C LYS A 30 -11.12 2.80 20.01
N PRO A 31 -11.87 1.68 19.97
CA PRO A 31 -13.15 1.54 20.72
C PRO A 31 -13.03 1.64 22.24
N TYR A 32 -11.83 1.43 22.79
CA TYR A 32 -11.55 1.46 24.23
C TYR A 32 -11.08 2.83 24.73
N VAL A 33 -10.85 3.78 23.84
CA VAL A 33 -10.51 5.17 24.23
C VAL A 33 -11.77 5.87 24.70
N LYS A 34 -11.86 6.19 26.02
CA LYS A 34 -13.07 6.67 26.68
C LYS A 34 -13.29 8.18 26.63
N SER A 35 -12.25 8.99 26.41
CA SER A 35 -12.35 10.45 26.48
C SER A 35 -11.17 11.12 25.81
N GLN A 36 -10.91 12.38 26.16
CA GLN A 36 -9.89 13.23 25.57
C GLN A 36 -8.54 12.53 25.37
N LYS A 37 -7.92 12.77 24.21
CA LYS A 37 -6.67 12.16 23.81
C LYS A 37 -5.53 12.61 24.73
N ASN A 38 -4.98 11.65 25.46
CA ASN A 38 -3.75 11.79 26.24
C ASN A 38 -3.07 10.42 26.36
N ASP A 39 -1.78 10.41 26.64
CA ASP A 39 -0.98 9.18 26.69
C ASP A 39 -1.46 8.18 27.74
N ALA A 40 -1.98 8.67 28.89
CA ALA A 40 -2.52 7.81 29.93
C ALA A 40 -3.82 7.08 29.49
N ALA A 41 -4.70 7.80 28.76
CA ALA A 41 -5.92 7.24 28.21
C ALA A 41 -5.60 6.21 27.09
N ASP A 42 -4.61 6.55 26.25
CA ASP A 42 -4.17 5.64 25.18
C ASP A 42 -3.53 4.37 25.77
N ALA A 43 -2.70 4.47 26.82
CA ALA A 43 -2.14 3.33 27.54
C ALA A 43 -3.22 2.47 28.19
N ALA A 44 -4.22 3.08 28.85
CA ALA A 44 -5.33 2.39 29.45
C ALA A 44 -6.17 1.63 28.39
N ALA A 45 -6.44 2.24 27.24
CA ALA A 45 -7.15 1.63 26.14
C ALA A 45 -6.39 0.42 25.55
N ILE A 46 -5.06 0.51 25.42
CA ILE A 46 -4.22 -0.61 24.99
C ILE A 46 -4.27 -1.76 25.99
N CYS A 47 -4.18 -1.48 27.30
CA CYS A 47 -4.28 -2.49 28.36
C CYS A 47 -5.64 -3.18 28.34
N GLU A 48 -6.72 -2.40 28.25
CA GLU A 48 -8.09 -2.92 28.16
C GLU A 48 -8.27 -3.80 26.91
N ALA A 49 -7.82 -3.35 25.74
CA ALA A 49 -7.86 -4.13 24.52
C ALA A 49 -7.06 -5.43 24.64
N ALA A 50 -5.85 -5.37 25.21
CA ALA A 50 -4.97 -6.54 25.36
C ALA A 50 -5.53 -7.62 26.29
N SER A 51 -6.36 -7.25 27.26
CA SER A 51 -6.98 -8.18 28.20
C SER A 51 -8.14 -8.99 27.61
N ARG A 52 -8.64 -8.64 26.43
CA ARG A 52 -9.78 -9.31 25.79
C ARG A 52 -9.38 -10.63 25.14
N GLY A 53 -10.00 -11.73 25.52
CA GLY A 53 -9.68 -13.08 25.04
C GLY A 53 -9.87 -13.29 23.52
N HIS A 54 -10.67 -12.44 22.86
CA HIS A 54 -10.89 -12.47 21.41
C HIS A 54 -10.08 -11.44 20.63
N MET A 55 -9.12 -10.76 21.29
CA MET A 55 -8.29 -9.76 20.64
C MET A 55 -7.34 -10.41 19.62
N ARG A 56 -7.32 -9.83 18.42
CA ARG A 56 -6.41 -10.24 17.35
C ARG A 56 -5.13 -9.41 17.42
N PHE A 57 -4.03 -10.11 17.52
CA PHE A 57 -2.70 -9.49 17.56
C PHE A 57 -2.10 -9.45 16.15
N VAL A 58 -1.25 -8.45 15.92
CA VAL A 58 -0.48 -8.31 14.68
C VAL A 58 0.87 -8.99 14.87
N ALA A 59 1.25 -9.84 13.94
CA ALA A 59 2.55 -10.50 13.95
C ALA A 59 3.71 -9.47 13.99
N LEU A 60 4.70 -9.76 14.82
CA LEU A 60 5.91 -8.94 14.89
C LEU A 60 6.80 -9.23 13.68
N LYS A 61 6.88 -8.29 12.76
CA LYS A 61 7.64 -8.44 11.51
C LYS A 61 9.15 -8.44 11.76
N THR A 62 9.86 -9.27 11.02
CA THR A 62 11.33 -9.26 10.96
C THR A 62 11.83 -7.99 10.28
N VAL A 63 13.15 -7.72 10.37
CA VAL A 63 13.78 -6.59 9.67
C VAL A 63 13.62 -6.75 8.16
N ASP A 64 13.79 -7.97 7.64
CA ASP A 64 13.68 -8.27 6.21
C ASP A 64 12.25 -8.08 5.70
N GLN A 65 11.24 -8.58 6.43
CA GLN A 65 9.83 -8.34 6.10
C GLN A 65 9.51 -6.84 6.06
N GLN A 66 10.01 -6.05 7.02
CA GLN A 66 9.82 -4.61 7.02
C GLN A 66 10.51 -3.94 5.83
N SER A 67 11.69 -4.40 5.44
CA SER A 67 12.41 -3.87 4.28
C SER A 67 11.65 -4.11 2.98
N VAL A 68 11.07 -5.31 2.81
CA VAL A 68 10.23 -5.64 1.64
C VAL A 68 8.96 -4.79 1.62
N LEU A 69 8.31 -4.62 2.76
CA LEU A 69 7.12 -3.75 2.85
C LEU A 69 7.45 -2.27 2.58
N ALA A 70 8.62 -1.79 3.03
CA ALA A 70 9.11 -0.46 2.69
C ALA A 70 9.34 -0.32 1.18
N LEU A 71 9.90 -1.35 0.53
CA LEU A 71 10.09 -1.40 -0.92
C LEU A 71 8.74 -1.24 -1.66
N HIS A 72 7.69 -1.96 -1.22
CA HIS A 72 6.34 -1.83 -1.74
C HIS A 72 5.74 -0.45 -1.49
N ALA A 73 5.92 0.12 -0.30
CA ALA A 73 5.42 1.44 0.06
C ALA A 73 6.05 2.53 -0.82
N VAL A 74 7.37 2.51 -1.00
CA VAL A 74 8.12 3.44 -1.86
C VAL A 74 7.66 3.31 -3.32
N ARG A 75 7.56 2.07 -3.85
CA ARG A 75 7.03 1.83 -5.19
C ARG A 75 5.63 2.42 -5.36
N SER A 76 4.73 2.17 -4.41
CA SER A 76 3.36 2.70 -4.45
C SER A 76 3.33 4.22 -4.46
N GLY A 77 4.23 4.87 -3.70
CA GLY A 77 4.42 6.32 -3.70
C GLY A 77 4.82 6.84 -5.08
N PHE A 78 5.82 6.24 -5.71
CA PHE A 78 6.24 6.64 -7.06
C PHE A 78 5.19 6.37 -8.14
N VAL A 79 4.45 5.27 -8.07
CA VAL A 79 3.32 5.01 -8.99
C VAL A 79 2.23 6.08 -8.86
N LYS A 80 1.92 6.54 -7.65
CA LYS A 80 0.98 7.65 -7.43
C LYS A 80 1.51 8.96 -8.01
N GLN A 81 2.77 9.30 -7.76
CA GLN A 81 3.42 10.48 -8.30
C GLN A 81 3.45 10.46 -9.84
N ARG A 82 3.81 9.32 -10.44
CA ARG A 82 3.81 9.11 -11.89
C ARG A 82 2.42 9.39 -12.49
N THR A 83 1.39 8.84 -11.88
CA THR A 83 0.00 9.03 -12.36
C THR A 83 -0.44 10.47 -12.22
N ALA A 84 -0.15 11.11 -11.09
CA ALA A 84 -0.49 12.51 -10.85
C ALA A 84 0.22 13.43 -11.85
N LEU A 85 1.52 13.24 -12.07
CA LEU A 85 2.30 14.03 -13.01
C LEU A 85 1.83 13.85 -14.46
N ALA A 86 1.53 12.61 -14.87
CA ALA A 86 0.98 12.35 -16.20
C ALA A 86 -0.39 13.02 -16.42
N ASN A 87 -1.25 13.04 -15.39
CA ASN A 87 -2.54 13.73 -15.46
C ASN A 87 -2.36 15.25 -15.45
N GLN A 88 -1.39 15.78 -14.70
CA GLN A 88 -1.05 17.20 -14.70
C GLN A 88 -0.59 17.67 -16.09
N ILE A 89 0.32 16.91 -16.74
CA ILE A 89 0.75 17.22 -18.13
C ILE A 89 -0.48 17.30 -19.04
N ARG A 90 -1.36 16.29 -19.00
CA ARG A 90 -2.56 16.28 -19.84
C ARG A 90 -3.50 17.46 -19.55
N GLY A 91 -3.70 17.78 -18.29
CA GLY A 91 -4.57 18.90 -17.89
C GLY A 91 -4.04 20.24 -18.39
N LEU A 92 -2.75 20.50 -18.18
CA LEU A 92 -2.12 21.75 -18.63
C LEU A 92 -2.13 21.90 -20.15
N LEU A 93 -1.85 20.83 -20.91
CA LEU A 93 -1.87 20.88 -22.37
C LEU A 93 -3.30 21.04 -22.94
N ALA A 94 -4.30 20.51 -22.24
CA ALA A 94 -5.69 20.64 -22.65
C ALA A 94 -6.16 22.12 -22.62
N GLU A 95 -5.64 22.95 -21.72
CA GLU A 95 -5.91 24.41 -21.68
C GLU A 95 -5.41 25.14 -22.93
N PHE A 96 -4.50 24.53 -23.70
CA PHE A 96 -3.99 25.02 -24.98
C PHE A 96 -4.58 24.23 -26.18
N GLY A 97 -5.71 23.56 -25.99
CA GLY A 97 -6.39 22.79 -27.05
C GLY A 97 -5.72 21.46 -27.41
N VAL A 98 -4.64 21.07 -26.72
CA VAL A 98 -3.89 19.83 -26.99
C VAL A 98 -4.40 18.70 -26.12
N VAL A 99 -5.14 17.75 -26.69
CA VAL A 99 -5.72 16.60 -25.99
C VAL A 99 -4.86 15.35 -26.19
N LEU A 100 -4.23 14.87 -25.13
CA LEU A 100 -3.45 13.63 -25.16
C LEU A 100 -4.28 12.43 -24.64
N PRO A 101 -4.20 11.26 -25.31
CA PRO A 101 -4.97 10.08 -24.91
C PRO A 101 -4.50 9.52 -23.58
N GLN A 102 -5.37 8.72 -22.93
CA GLN A 102 -5.05 8.03 -21.67
C GLN A 102 -3.97 6.96 -21.88
N GLY A 103 -3.17 6.72 -20.82
CA GLY A 103 -2.08 5.75 -20.79
C GLY A 103 -0.71 6.42 -20.91
N LEU A 104 0.26 5.91 -20.12
CA LEU A 104 1.63 6.45 -20.08
C LEU A 104 2.37 6.26 -21.41
N GLY A 105 2.26 5.08 -22.02
CA GLY A 105 2.91 4.79 -23.29
C GLY A 105 2.47 5.74 -24.41
N LYS A 106 1.17 6.08 -24.47
CA LYS A 106 0.64 7.03 -25.44
C LYS A 106 1.11 8.45 -25.16
N LEU A 107 1.14 8.86 -23.89
CA LEU A 107 1.66 10.16 -23.49
C LEU A 107 3.14 10.29 -23.89
N ASN A 108 3.97 9.33 -23.53
CA ASN A 108 5.40 9.33 -23.85
C ASN A 108 5.69 9.34 -25.35
N ALA A 109 4.85 8.68 -26.17
CA ALA A 109 4.99 8.66 -27.61
C ALA A 109 4.56 9.99 -28.27
N GLN A 110 3.47 10.60 -27.79
CA GLN A 110 2.87 11.75 -28.46
C GLN A 110 3.40 13.10 -27.96
N LEU A 111 3.79 13.20 -26.68
CA LEU A 111 4.23 14.47 -26.11
C LEU A 111 5.41 15.10 -26.86
N PRO A 112 6.49 14.36 -27.23
CA PRO A 112 7.59 14.95 -28.02
C PRO A 112 7.12 15.50 -29.37
N VAL A 113 6.17 14.82 -30.04
CA VAL A 113 5.62 15.25 -31.32
C VAL A 113 4.85 16.56 -31.15
N VAL A 114 4.00 16.64 -30.13
CA VAL A 114 3.23 17.85 -29.79
C VAL A 114 4.15 19.02 -29.43
N LEU A 115 5.23 18.79 -28.71
CA LEU A 115 6.19 19.83 -28.34
C LEU A 115 7.01 20.32 -29.52
N ALA A 116 7.23 19.51 -30.56
CA ALA A 116 7.90 19.89 -31.78
C ALA A 116 7.02 20.65 -32.79
N ASP A 117 5.70 20.46 -32.71
CA ASP A 117 4.73 21.10 -33.60
C ASP A 117 4.61 22.60 -33.30
N GLN A 118 5.05 23.45 -34.24
CA GLN A 118 4.96 24.89 -34.12
C GLN A 118 3.59 25.46 -34.55
N GLY A 119 2.71 24.62 -35.10
CA GLY A 119 1.38 25.02 -35.53
C GLY A 119 0.32 25.03 -34.40
N ASN A 120 0.65 24.49 -33.19
CA ASN A 120 -0.25 24.53 -32.06
C ASN A 120 -0.08 25.78 -31.19
N GLU A 121 -1.03 26.06 -30.30
CA GLU A 121 -1.07 27.28 -29.48
C GLU A 121 -0.11 27.27 -28.27
N LEU A 122 0.76 26.26 -28.13
CA LEU A 122 1.68 26.19 -27.01
C LEU A 122 2.73 27.31 -27.08
N THR A 123 2.79 28.11 -26.02
CA THR A 123 3.85 29.11 -25.84
C THR A 123 5.19 28.42 -25.57
N GLN A 124 6.30 29.15 -25.84
CA GLN A 124 7.64 28.63 -25.53
C GLN A 124 7.78 28.23 -24.05
N LEU A 125 7.24 29.02 -23.12
CA LEU A 125 7.22 28.72 -21.69
C LEU A 125 6.50 27.39 -21.42
N MET A 126 5.32 27.17 -22.05
CA MET A 126 4.56 25.94 -21.81
C MET A 126 5.29 24.70 -22.37
N ARG A 127 5.99 24.83 -23.51
CA ARG A 127 6.83 23.77 -24.08
C ARG A 127 7.96 23.39 -23.11
N GLU A 128 8.64 24.37 -22.53
CA GLU A 128 9.73 24.17 -21.55
C GLU A 128 9.21 23.49 -20.27
N LEU A 129 8.08 23.95 -19.75
CA LEU A 129 7.44 23.34 -18.57
C LEU A 129 7.02 21.89 -18.85
N ALA A 130 6.38 21.62 -19.99
CA ALA A 130 5.95 20.28 -20.36
C ALA A 130 7.16 19.35 -20.60
N GLN A 131 8.24 19.85 -21.18
CA GLN A 131 9.50 19.10 -21.35
C GLN A 131 10.14 18.76 -20.00
N MET A 132 10.17 19.71 -19.05
CA MET A 132 10.67 19.48 -17.68
C MET A 132 9.85 18.38 -16.99
N MET A 133 8.52 18.48 -17.07
CA MET A 133 7.61 17.48 -16.48
C MET A 133 7.76 16.11 -17.13
N HIS A 134 7.99 16.04 -18.45
CA HIS A 134 8.23 14.78 -19.15
C HIS A 134 9.54 14.12 -18.71
N THR A 135 10.60 14.91 -18.56
CA THR A 135 11.88 14.41 -18.01
C THR A 135 11.71 13.84 -16.60
N GLN A 136 10.98 14.55 -15.75
CA GLN A 136 10.67 14.05 -14.39
C GLN A 136 9.81 12.77 -14.41
N LEU A 137 8.85 12.70 -15.34
CA LEU A 137 8.01 11.50 -15.51
C LEU A 137 8.84 10.28 -15.91
N ALA A 138 9.78 10.44 -16.85
CA ALA A 138 10.70 9.39 -17.26
C ALA A 138 11.60 8.93 -16.11
N HIS A 139 12.08 9.85 -15.27
CA HIS A 139 12.86 9.53 -14.08
C HIS A 139 12.05 8.70 -13.06
N ILE A 140 10.81 9.10 -12.78
CA ILE A 140 9.93 8.36 -11.87
C ILE A 140 9.63 6.96 -12.43
N ASP A 141 9.42 6.83 -13.73
CA ASP A 141 9.15 5.54 -14.38
C ASP A 141 10.35 4.58 -14.27
N ASP A 142 11.59 5.08 -14.44
CA ASP A 142 12.80 4.32 -14.18
C ASP A 142 12.92 3.86 -12.71
N LEU A 143 12.62 4.74 -11.75
CA LEU A 143 12.60 4.39 -10.33
C LEU A 143 11.61 3.26 -10.05
N VAL A 144 10.38 3.33 -10.60
CA VAL A 144 9.38 2.26 -10.47
C VAL A 144 9.92 0.95 -11.05
N GLY A 145 10.51 0.98 -12.24
CA GLY A 145 11.09 -0.20 -12.89
C GLY A 145 12.19 -0.87 -12.04
N ARG A 146 13.10 -0.06 -11.47
CA ARG A 146 14.16 -0.57 -10.56
C ARG A 146 13.58 -1.22 -9.31
N LEU A 147 12.59 -0.60 -8.66
CA LEU A 147 11.94 -1.17 -7.47
C LEU A 147 11.19 -2.46 -7.82
N GLU A 148 10.53 -2.53 -8.96
CA GLU A 148 9.87 -3.76 -9.43
C GLU A 148 10.87 -4.89 -9.70
N CYS A 149 12.04 -4.57 -10.22
CA CYS A 149 13.12 -5.55 -10.39
C CYS A 149 13.56 -6.12 -9.04
N GLN A 150 13.79 -5.25 -8.04
CA GLN A 150 14.15 -5.68 -6.69
C GLN A 150 13.07 -6.55 -6.04
N ILE A 151 11.78 -6.19 -6.21
CA ILE A 151 10.66 -6.99 -5.71
C ILE A 151 10.65 -8.37 -6.37
N ARG A 152 10.84 -8.47 -7.70
CA ARG A 152 10.89 -9.75 -8.41
C ARG A 152 12.06 -10.60 -7.95
N THR A 153 13.23 -10.01 -7.77
CA THR A 153 14.42 -10.71 -7.26
C THR A 153 14.16 -11.29 -5.88
N TRP A 154 13.61 -10.48 -4.96
CA TRP A 154 13.26 -10.99 -3.63
C TRP A 154 12.19 -12.10 -3.70
N ALA A 155 11.14 -11.90 -4.49
CA ALA A 155 10.05 -12.87 -4.65
C ALA A 155 10.50 -14.23 -5.26
N SER A 156 11.61 -14.24 -6.00
CA SER A 156 12.19 -15.48 -6.52
C SER A 156 13.06 -16.24 -5.51
N GLN A 157 13.47 -15.59 -4.43
CA GLN A 157 14.32 -16.15 -3.38
C GLN A 157 13.53 -16.57 -2.13
N ASP A 158 12.36 -16.00 -1.90
CA ASP A 158 11.51 -16.32 -0.75
C ASP A 158 10.57 -17.49 -1.07
N GLU A 159 10.69 -18.57 -0.28
CA GLU A 159 9.90 -19.79 -0.49
C GLU A 159 8.39 -19.55 -0.43
N GLY A 160 7.93 -18.66 0.47
CA GLY A 160 6.51 -18.31 0.61
C GLY A 160 6.00 -17.60 -0.63
N ALA A 161 6.77 -16.63 -1.15
CA ALA A 161 6.44 -15.91 -2.36
C ALA A 161 6.47 -16.82 -3.59
N VAL A 162 7.42 -17.75 -3.69
CA VAL A 162 7.48 -18.74 -4.78
C VAL A 162 6.25 -19.64 -4.77
N ARG A 163 5.83 -20.14 -3.61
CA ARG A 163 4.60 -20.96 -3.49
C ARG A 163 3.35 -20.16 -3.86
N LEU A 164 3.25 -18.90 -3.43
CA LEU A 164 2.11 -18.05 -3.77
C LEU A 164 2.01 -17.75 -5.27
N GLN A 165 3.13 -17.66 -5.97
CA GLN A 165 3.15 -17.44 -7.42
C GLN A 165 2.63 -18.65 -8.24
N GLN A 166 2.46 -19.83 -7.63
CA GLN A 166 1.81 -20.98 -8.27
C GLN A 166 0.30 -20.79 -8.41
N ILE A 167 -0.29 -19.83 -7.67
CA ILE A 167 -1.72 -19.51 -7.72
C ILE A 167 -1.98 -18.64 -8.97
N PRO A 168 -2.89 -19.05 -9.89
CA PRO A 168 -3.22 -18.24 -11.06
C PRO A 168 -3.64 -16.83 -10.69
N GLY A 169 -3.00 -15.82 -11.32
CA GLY A 169 -3.26 -14.40 -11.06
C GLY A 169 -2.42 -13.78 -9.94
N VAL A 170 -1.65 -14.56 -9.18
CA VAL A 170 -0.72 -14.05 -8.17
C VAL A 170 0.68 -13.89 -8.79
N GLY A 171 1.02 -12.66 -9.16
CA GLY A 171 2.35 -12.32 -9.66
C GLY A 171 3.34 -11.99 -8.54
N PRO A 172 4.63 -11.77 -8.87
CA PRO A 172 5.70 -11.55 -7.88
C PRO A 172 5.43 -10.36 -6.95
N ILE A 173 4.81 -9.29 -7.44
CA ILE A 173 4.47 -8.11 -6.61
C ILE A 173 3.43 -8.48 -5.54
N THR A 174 2.38 -9.20 -5.90
CA THR A 174 1.35 -9.63 -4.95
C THR A 174 1.90 -10.70 -4.00
N ALA A 175 2.65 -11.66 -4.53
CA ALA A 175 3.24 -12.74 -3.73
C ALA A 175 4.19 -12.21 -2.65
N SER A 176 5.10 -11.30 -3.02
CA SER A 176 6.05 -10.71 -2.06
C SER A 176 5.36 -9.82 -1.01
N ALA A 177 4.35 -9.05 -1.41
CA ALA A 177 3.57 -8.27 -0.46
C ALA A 177 2.85 -9.17 0.56
N LEU A 178 2.21 -10.26 0.10
CA LEU A 178 1.54 -11.22 0.97
C LEU A 178 2.53 -11.94 1.90
N ALA A 179 3.63 -12.47 1.36
CA ALA A 179 4.64 -13.16 2.16
C ALA A 179 5.24 -12.26 3.26
N ALA A 180 5.57 -11.00 2.92
CA ALA A 180 6.09 -10.04 3.88
C ALA A 180 5.05 -9.55 4.91
N SER A 181 3.76 -9.46 4.53
CA SER A 181 2.70 -9.00 5.43
C SER A 181 2.21 -10.09 6.37
N VAL A 182 1.99 -11.29 5.86
CA VAL A 182 1.42 -12.42 6.62
C VAL A 182 2.44 -13.00 7.60
N GLY A 183 3.68 -13.20 7.17
CA GLY A 183 4.69 -13.89 7.97
C GLY A 183 4.39 -15.37 8.15
N ASP A 184 3.55 -15.73 9.13
CA ASP A 184 3.12 -17.12 9.36
C ASP A 184 1.63 -17.30 9.06
N ALA A 185 1.33 -18.09 8.03
CA ALA A 185 -0.06 -18.38 7.65
C ALA A 185 -0.86 -19.16 8.72
N ARG A 186 -0.19 -19.81 9.68
CA ARG A 186 -0.83 -20.51 10.82
C ARG A 186 -1.52 -19.57 11.80
N GLU A 187 -1.29 -18.26 11.70
CA GLU A 187 -2.04 -17.24 12.45
C GLU A 187 -3.51 -17.14 12.02
N PHE A 188 -3.85 -17.68 10.85
CA PHE A 188 -5.22 -17.74 10.35
C PHE A 188 -5.80 -19.14 10.56
N GLU A 189 -6.94 -19.23 11.22
CA GLU A 189 -7.65 -20.50 11.42
C GLU A 189 -8.14 -21.13 10.10
N ASN A 190 -8.46 -20.28 9.13
CA ASN A 190 -8.96 -20.70 7.82
C ASN A 190 -8.85 -19.57 6.77
N GLY A 191 -9.10 -19.91 5.50
CA GLY A 191 -9.04 -18.98 4.39
C GLY A 191 -10.05 -17.82 4.46
N ARG A 192 -11.20 -17.99 5.15
CA ARG A 192 -12.17 -16.90 5.35
C ARG A 192 -11.61 -15.82 6.27
N GLN A 193 -10.86 -16.22 7.29
CA GLN A 193 -10.21 -15.29 8.21
C GLN A 193 -9.12 -14.50 7.47
N MET A 194 -8.32 -15.16 6.63
CA MET A 194 -7.35 -14.49 5.76
C MET A 194 -8.01 -13.55 4.76
N SER A 195 -9.12 -13.96 4.12
CA SER A 195 -9.89 -13.10 3.22
C SER A 195 -10.45 -11.87 3.93
N ALA A 196 -10.91 -12.01 5.18
CA ALA A 196 -11.36 -10.89 5.98
C ALA A 196 -10.22 -9.93 6.33
N TRP A 197 -9.04 -10.47 6.66
CA TRP A 197 -7.84 -9.69 6.91
C TRP A 197 -7.38 -8.92 5.67
N LEU A 198 -7.46 -9.52 4.49
CA LEU A 198 -7.19 -8.87 3.19
C LEU A 198 -8.29 -7.87 2.79
N GLY A 199 -9.41 -7.80 3.51
CA GLY A 199 -10.55 -6.94 3.15
C GLY A 199 -11.31 -7.40 1.91
N MET A 200 -11.19 -8.66 1.53
CA MET A 200 -11.86 -9.25 0.36
C MET A 200 -13.23 -9.87 0.68
N VAL A 201 -13.73 -9.67 1.89
CA VAL A 201 -15.07 -10.13 2.30
C VAL A 201 -16.13 -9.07 1.98
N PRO A 202 -17.39 -9.46 1.70
CA PRO A 202 -18.48 -8.52 1.54
C PRO A 202 -18.68 -7.68 2.80
N ARG A 203 -19.00 -6.41 2.64
CA ARG A 203 -19.57 -5.61 3.74
C ARG A 203 -20.95 -6.16 4.05
N GLN A 204 -21.25 -6.35 5.32
CA GLN A 204 -22.55 -6.79 5.76
C GLN A 204 -23.29 -5.65 6.46
N HIS A 205 -24.51 -5.44 6.09
CA HIS A 205 -25.45 -4.53 6.74
C HIS A 205 -26.74 -5.32 7.04
N SER A 206 -26.74 -6.00 8.16
CA SER A 206 -27.85 -6.89 8.55
C SER A 206 -28.53 -6.33 9.78
N SER A 207 -29.86 -6.22 9.72
CA SER A 207 -30.71 -5.81 10.85
C SER A 207 -32.03 -6.55 10.79
N GLY A 208 -32.62 -6.84 11.94
CA GLY A 208 -33.96 -7.45 12.04
C GLY A 208 -34.09 -8.79 11.30
N GLY A 209 -33.06 -9.64 11.31
CA GLY A 209 -33.06 -10.94 10.62
C GLY A 209 -32.86 -10.88 9.10
N LYS A 210 -32.75 -9.69 8.50
CA LYS A 210 -32.46 -9.53 7.07
C LYS A 210 -30.94 -9.38 6.85
N SER A 211 -30.34 -10.34 6.12
CA SER A 211 -28.93 -10.27 5.73
C SER A 211 -28.78 -9.52 4.40
N VAL A 212 -28.07 -8.38 4.42
CA VAL A 212 -27.74 -7.60 3.22
C VAL A 212 -26.23 -7.61 3.05
N LEU A 213 -25.74 -8.22 1.96
CA LEU A 213 -24.34 -8.21 1.56
C LEU A 213 -24.11 -7.11 0.53
N LEU A 214 -23.12 -6.28 0.78
CA LEU A 214 -22.67 -5.20 -0.09
C LEU A 214 -21.37 -5.60 -0.80
N GLY A 215 -20.81 -4.72 -1.61
CA GLY A 215 -19.49 -4.95 -2.24
C GLY A 215 -18.37 -5.20 -1.22
N ILE A 216 -17.20 -5.67 -1.70
CA ILE A 216 -16.02 -5.97 -0.84
C ILE A 216 -15.67 -4.80 0.07
N THR A 217 -15.22 -5.11 1.30
CA THR A 217 -14.97 -4.09 2.34
C THR A 217 -13.84 -3.14 1.97
N LYS A 218 -12.80 -3.61 1.30
CA LYS A 218 -11.54 -2.88 1.03
C LYS A 218 -10.88 -2.30 2.31
N ARG A 219 -11.24 -2.82 3.47
CA ARG A 219 -10.73 -2.40 4.80
C ARG A 219 -9.71 -3.39 5.35
N GLY A 220 -9.06 -4.15 4.49
CA GLY A 220 -8.00 -5.06 4.87
C GLY A 220 -6.69 -4.34 5.19
N ASP A 221 -5.69 -5.14 5.53
CA ASP A 221 -4.30 -4.70 5.67
C ASP A 221 -3.82 -4.07 4.34
N LYS A 222 -3.12 -2.93 4.40
CA LYS A 222 -2.74 -2.13 3.24
C LYS A 222 -1.23 -2.06 3.12
#